data_1ab08aa6cf2d66d24608a4f93bfa3fad
#
_entry.id   1ab08aa6cf2d66d24608a4f93bfa3fad
#
_cell.length_a   1.000
_cell.length_b   1.000
_cell.length_c   1.000
_cell.angle_alpha   90.00
_cell.angle_beta   90.00
_cell.angle_gamma   90.00
#
_symmetry.space_group_name_H-M   'P 1'
#
loop_
_entity.id
_entity.type
_entity.pdbx_description
1 polymer ?
#
loop_
_entity_poly.entity_id
_entity_poly.type
_entity_poly.pdbx_seq_one_letter_code
_entity_poly.pdbx_strand_id
1 'polypeptide(L)'
;MDELRHLTAQMAREGVRRLLVLSGDDAWTLRQAQRVRTALAGDGLWVGPRPMPEPYVSSAALKSLLGREFQHAFFDAREGFDVAAFAALAGTLRAGSWLVLLTPDFAQWPARPDADSLRWSDAPDPIPTPNFVYRFCQQISADNASILWRQGNELAVPALPVRPPWHPADGHPQAEQAAVLAELARFPPGIAALTAERGRGKSALAGMLIRH
;
A
#
# COMPACT_ATOMS: atom_id res chain seq x y z
N MET A 1 18.18 11.13 0.33
CA MET A 1 17.24 10.82 -0.79
C MET A 1 17.83 9.82 -1.78
N ASP A 2 19.13 9.81 -1.98
CA ASP A 2 19.78 8.83 -2.88
C ASP A 2 19.64 7.41 -2.38
N GLU A 3 19.65 7.19 -1.06
CA GLU A 3 19.36 5.88 -0.46
C GLU A 3 17.96 5.36 -0.82
N LEU A 4 16.94 6.22 -0.81
CA LEU A 4 15.59 5.82 -1.24
C LEU A 4 15.55 5.41 -2.71
N ARG A 5 16.28 6.13 -3.59
CA ARG A 5 16.37 5.76 -5.02
C ARG A 5 17.06 4.42 -5.22
N HIS A 6 18.17 4.21 -4.53
CA HIS A 6 18.90 2.94 -4.59
C HIS A 6 18.05 1.79 -4.10
N LEU A 7 17.38 1.96 -2.97
CA LEU A 7 16.48 0.97 -2.40
C LEU A 7 15.26 0.69 -3.30
N THR A 8 14.73 1.71 -3.98
CA THR A 8 13.63 1.54 -4.95
C THR A 8 14.01 0.56 -6.07
N ALA A 9 15.20 0.72 -6.63
CA ALA A 9 15.70 -0.19 -7.67
C ALA A 9 15.91 -1.62 -7.15
N GLN A 10 16.38 -1.77 -5.93
CA GLN A 10 16.50 -3.07 -5.28
C GLN A 10 15.13 -3.70 -5.03
N MET A 11 14.18 -2.94 -4.46
CA MET A 11 12.80 -3.38 -4.23
C MET A 11 12.12 -3.88 -5.51
N ALA A 12 12.34 -3.19 -6.63
CA ALA A 12 11.79 -3.61 -7.93
C ALA A 12 12.35 -4.97 -8.38
N ARG A 13 13.66 -5.19 -8.19
CA ARG A 13 14.29 -6.49 -8.53
C ARG A 13 13.84 -7.63 -7.61
N GLU A 14 13.55 -7.32 -6.35
CA GLU A 14 13.14 -8.30 -5.33
C GLU A 14 11.63 -8.48 -5.21
N GLY A 15 10.83 -7.79 -6.04
CA GLY A 15 9.37 -7.88 -6.02
C GLY A 15 8.73 -7.27 -4.77
N VAL A 16 9.38 -6.32 -4.11
CA VAL A 16 8.98 -5.77 -2.81
C VAL A 16 8.33 -4.41 -2.95
N ARG A 17 7.38 -4.12 -2.08
CA ARG A 17 6.81 -2.79 -1.80
C ARG A 17 7.13 -2.43 -0.37
N ARG A 18 7.29 -1.14 -0.07
CA ARG A 18 7.64 -0.72 1.27
C ARG A 18 6.79 0.45 1.76
N LEU A 19 6.51 0.46 3.07
CA LEU A 19 5.83 1.55 3.75
C LEU A 19 6.88 2.52 4.32
N LEU A 20 6.70 3.81 4.03
CA LEU A 20 7.41 4.93 4.66
C LEU A 20 6.39 5.77 5.42
N VAL A 21 6.50 5.84 6.73
CA VAL A 21 5.64 6.63 7.59
C VAL A 21 6.36 7.93 7.97
N LEU A 22 5.70 9.06 7.71
CA LEU A 22 6.15 10.40 8.09
C LEU A 22 5.33 10.86 9.30
N SER A 23 5.94 10.93 10.48
CA SER A 23 5.28 11.28 11.73
C SER A 23 5.75 12.64 12.25
N GLY A 24 4.85 13.62 12.32
CA GLY A 24 5.17 14.98 12.74
C GLY A 24 4.03 15.97 12.53
N ASP A 25 4.35 17.26 12.54
CA ASP A 25 3.37 18.30 12.21
C ASP A 25 2.98 18.32 10.73
N ASP A 26 1.86 18.97 10.42
CA ASP A 26 1.28 19.02 9.08
C ASP A 26 2.22 19.59 8.02
N ALA A 27 2.93 20.66 8.37
CA ALA A 27 3.83 21.34 7.44
C ALA A 27 5.09 20.51 7.18
N TRP A 28 5.64 19.89 8.20
CA TRP A 28 6.83 19.04 8.08
C TRP A 28 6.52 17.76 7.27
N THR A 29 5.45 17.04 7.60
CA THR A 29 5.08 15.80 6.91
C THR A 29 4.82 16.05 5.44
N LEU A 30 4.10 17.13 5.08
CA LEU A 30 3.85 17.50 3.69
C LEU A 30 5.15 17.83 2.95
N ARG A 31 6.04 18.64 3.55
CA ARG A 31 7.34 18.95 2.95
C ARG A 31 8.18 17.70 2.69
N GLN A 32 8.23 16.77 3.67
CA GLN A 32 9.00 15.55 3.48
C GLN A 32 8.36 14.64 2.41
N ALA A 33 7.05 14.51 2.39
CA ALA A 33 6.35 13.75 1.35
C ALA A 33 6.62 14.32 -0.05
N GLN A 34 6.62 15.64 -0.22
CA GLN A 34 6.98 16.29 -1.49
C GLN A 34 8.45 16.05 -1.87
N ARG A 35 9.38 16.09 -0.91
CA ARG A 35 10.78 15.74 -1.14
C ARG A 35 10.96 14.29 -1.59
N VAL A 36 10.25 13.37 -0.93
CA VAL A 36 10.21 11.95 -1.34
C VAL A 36 9.63 11.82 -2.74
N ARG A 37 8.49 12.47 -3.03
CA ARG A 37 7.86 12.44 -4.36
C ARG A 37 8.82 12.92 -5.46
N THR A 38 9.54 14.02 -5.22
CA THR A 38 10.51 14.55 -6.18
C THR A 38 11.73 13.62 -6.35
N ALA A 39 12.09 12.87 -5.32
CA ALA A 39 13.22 11.95 -5.37
C ALA A 39 12.91 10.65 -6.11
N LEU A 40 11.63 10.24 -6.16
CA LEU A 40 11.19 8.99 -6.75
C LEU A 40 10.82 9.18 -8.23
N ALA A 41 11.29 8.26 -9.08
CA ALA A 41 10.90 8.21 -10.48
C ALA A 41 9.55 7.51 -10.66
N GLY A 42 8.83 7.86 -11.72
CA GLY A 42 7.53 7.28 -12.04
C GLY A 42 6.35 8.09 -11.51
N ASP A 43 5.16 7.55 -11.69
CA ASP A 43 3.92 8.16 -11.22
C ASP A 43 3.78 8.05 -9.70
N GLY A 44 3.06 9.00 -9.11
CA GLY A 44 2.78 9.01 -7.67
C GLY A 44 1.38 9.54 -7.42
N LEU A 45 0.49 8.72 -6.89
CA LEU A 45 -0.88 9.08 -6.57
C LEU A 45 -0.97 9.62 -5.13
N TRP A 46 -1.61 10.78 -4.98
CA TRP A 46 -1.96 11.31 -3.67
C TRP A 46 -3.39 10.93 -3.31
N VAL A 47 -3.59 10.48 -2.07
CA VAL A 47 -4.90 10.09 -1.53
C VAL A 47 -5.10 10.73 -0.16
N GLY A 48 -6.24 11.34 0.07
CA GLY A 48 -6.52 11.94 1.37
C GLY A 48 -7.89 12.63 1.45
N PRO A 49 -8.26 13.16 2.64
CA PRO A 49 -9.55 13.81 2.86
C PRO A 49 -9.62 15.24 2.27
N ARG A 50 -8.48 15.86 2.01
CA ARG A 50 -8.37 17.23 1.48
C ARG A 50 -7.51 17.27 0.22
N PRO A 51 -7.65 18.33 -0.61
CA PRO A 51 -6.85 18.45 -1.82
C PRO A 51 -5.35 18.38 -1.56
N MET A 52 -4.66 17.59 -2.37
CA MET A 52 -3.22 17.33 -2.34
C MET A 52 -2.62 17.65 -3.72
N PRO A 53 -1.29 17.65 -3.88
CA PRO A 53 -0.68 17.77 -5.20
C PRO A 53 -1.20 16.72 -6.19
N GLU A 54 -1.34 17.11 -7.47
CA GLU A 54 -1.79 16.20 -8.52
C GLU A 54 -0.72 15.13 -8.90
N PRO A 55 -1.13 13.93 -9.30
CA PRO A 55 -2.51 13.42 -9.35
C PRO A 55 -3.05 13.07 -7.96
N TYR A 56 -4.28 13.49 -7.68
CA TYR A 56 -4.95 13.35 -6.40
C TYR A 56 -6.30 12.66 -6.51
N VAL A 57 -6.63 11.86 -5.50
CA VAL A 57 -7.95 11.23 -5.33
C VAL A 57 -8.38 11.33 -3.85
N SER A 58 -9.63 11.69 -3.63
CA SER A 58 -10.22 11.61 -2.30
C SER A 58 -10.26 10.16 -1.78
N SER A 59 -9.99 9.94 -0.50
CA SER A 59 -10.12 8.63 0.13
C SER A 59 -11.51 8.00 -0.09
N ALA A 60 -12.57 8.79 -0.09
CA ALA A 60 -13.93 8.34 -0.37
C ALA A 60 -14.12 7.80 -1.81
N ALA A 61 -13.34 8.28 -2.77
CA ALA A 61 -13.43 7.88 -4.19
C ALA A 61 -12.49 6.72 -4.56
N LEU A 62 -11.73 6.17 -3.61
CA LEU A 62 -10.69 5.18 -3.89
C LEU A 62 -11.22 3.88 -4.54
N LYS A 63 -12.48 3.53 -4.37
CA LYS A 63 -13.09 2.37 -5.05
C LYS A 63 -12.96 2.42 -6.57
N SER A 64 -12.88 3.62 -7.15
CA SER A 64 -12.67 3.83 -8.60
C SER A 64 -11.26 3.45 -9.09
N LEU A 65 -10.32 3.24 -8.16
CA LEU A 65 -8.93 2.87 -8.45
C LEU A 65 -8.67 1.36 -8.37
N LEU A 66 -9.65 0.58 -7.90
CA LEU A 66 -9.51 -0.87 -7.82
C LEU A 66 -9.31 -1.47 -9.22
N GLY A 67 -8.29 -2.32 -9.36
CA GLY A 67 -7.90 -2.89 -10.65
C GLY A 67 -6.91 -2.04 -11.46
N ARG A 68 -6.54 -0.85 -10.98
CA ARG A 68 -5.43 -0.06 -11.53
C ARG A 68 -4.14 -0.35 -10.76
N GLU A 69 -3.01 -0.02 -11.37
CA GLU A 69 -1.69 -0.16 -10.76
C GLU A 69 -0.96 1.18 -10.77
N PHE A 70 -0.28 1.48 -9.65
CA PHE A 70 0.49 2.71 -9.47
C PHE A 70 1.92 2.38 -9.04
N GLN A 71 2.87 3.25 -9.43
CA GLN A 71 4.27 3.08 -9.01
C GLN A 71 4.47 3.50 -7.57
N HIS A 72 3.92 4.65 -7.14
CA HIS A 72 4.02 5.13 -5.77
C HIS A 72 2.68 5.71 -5.33
N ALA A 73 2.44 5.72 -4.01
CA ALA A 73 1.28 6.38 -3.44
C ALA A 73 1.62 7.12 -2.15
N PHE A 74 0.89 8.21 -1.91
CA PHE A 74 1.00 9.08 -0.75
C PHE A 74 -0.37 9.18 -0.11
N PHE A 75 -0.50 8.70 1.11
CA PHE A 75 -1.76 8.69 1.84
C PHE A 75 -1.72 9.69 3.00
N ASP A 76 -2.67 10.62 3.01
CA ASP A 76 -2.79 11.63 4.05
C ASP A 76 -3.75 11.19 5.17
N ALA A 77 -3.20 10.79 6.30
CA ALA A 77 -3.93 10.39 7.51
C ALA A 77 -3.85 11.43 8.64
N ARG A 78 -3.47 12.68 8.34
CA ARG A 78 -3.24 13.70 9.38
C ARG A 78 -4.52 14.22 10.04
N GLU A 79 -5.64 14.21 9.33
CA GLU A 79 -6.96 14.60 9.85
C GLU A 79 -7.86 13.41 10.15
N GLY A 80 -7.72 12.33 9.37
CA GLY A 80 -8.52 11.12 9.52
C GLY A 80 -7.87 9.94 8.80
N PHE A 81 -8.00 8.76 9.37
CA PHE A 81 -7.39 7.56 8.85
C PHE A 81 -8.44 6.56 8.34
N ASP A 82 -8.88 6.71 7.09
CA ASP A 82 -9.66 5.69 6.40
C ASP A 82 -8.80 4.45 6.12
N VAL A 83 -8.83 3.50 7.05
CA VAL A 83 -8.04 2.27 7.00
C VAL A 83 -8.44 1.40 5.81
N ALA A 84 -9.72 1.40 5.44
CA ALA A 84 -10.20 0.63 4.29
C ALA A 84 -9.64 1.19 2.98
N ALA A 85 -9.60 2.51 2.85
CA ALA A 85 -8.98 3.20 1.72
C ALA A 85 -7.46 2.94 1.68
N PHE A 86 -6.78 3.03 2.82
CA PHE A 86 -5.35 2.74 2.91
C PHE A 86 -5.01 1.31 2.49
N ALA A 87 -5.78 0.32 2.97
CA ALA A 87 -5.59 -1.08 2.61
C ALA A 87 -5.87 -1.34 1.12
N ALA A 88 -6.92 -0.73 0.56
CA ALA A 88 -7.22 -0.83 -0.86
C ALA A 88 -6.11 -0.23 -1.72
N LEU A 89 -5.57 0.96 -1.34
CA LEU A 89 -4.46 1.61 -2.03
C LEU A 89 -3.19 0.75 -2.01
N ALA A 90 -2.86 0.14 -0.87
CA ALA A 90 -1.72 -0.76 -0.75
C ALA A 90 -1.79 -1.92 -1.76
N GLY A 91 -3.00 -2.40 -2.08
CA GLY A 91 -3.25 -3.45 -3.06
C GLY A 91 -3.04 -3.04 -4.53
N THR A 92 -2.95 -1.73 -4.82
CA THR A 92 -2.77 -1.21 -6.20
C THR A 92 -1.30 -0.96 -6.57
N LEU A 93 -0.38 -1.14 -5.65
CA LEU A 93 1.02 -0.80 -5.84
C LEU A 93 1.82 -1.94 -6.47
N ARG A 94 2.70 -1.60 -7.41
CA ARG A 94 3.60 -2.54 -8.10
C ARG A 94 4.86 -2.85 -7.27
N ALA A 95 5.65 -3.82 -7.71
CA ALA A 95 6.99 -4.05 -7.20
C ALA A 95 7.87 -2.79 -7.35
N GLY A 96 8.69 -2.50 -6.35
CA GLY A 96 9.49 -1.28 -6.29
C GLY A 96 8.72 -0.05 -5.81
N SER A 97 7.47 -0.21 -5.37
CA SER A 97 6.64 0.91 -4.94
C SER A 97 6.90 1.32 -3.50
N TRP A 98 6.75 2.62 -3.26
CA TRP A 98 6.62 3.20 -1.93
C TRP A 98 5.16 3.56 -1.66
N LEU A 99 4.66 3.13 -0.49
CA LEU A 99 3.47 3.68 0.14
C LEU A 99 3.92 4.66 1.22
N VAL A 100 3.70 5.95 1.00
CA VAL A 100 4.10 7.00 1.95
C VAL A 100 2.87 7.41 2.74
N LEU A 101 2.91 7.23 4.06
CA LEU A 101 1.83 7.57 4.98
C LEU A 101 2.19 8.82 5.77
N LEU A 102 1.40 9.88 5.63
CA LEU A 102 1.54 11.10 6.41
C LEU A 102 0.65 11.00 7.66
N THR A 103 1.24 11.12 8.84
CA THR A 103 0.53 11.01 10.12
C THR A 103 0.86 12.17 11.04
N PRO A 104 -0.02 12.47 12.02
CA PRO A 104 0.38 13.25 13.17
C PRO A 104 1.58 12.65 13.90
N ASP A 105 2.18 13.39 14.82
CA ASP A 105 3.19 12.82 15.71
C ASP A 105 2.62 11.60 16.45
N PHE A 106 3.33 10.50 16.45
CA PHE A 106 2.88 9.21 17.02
C PHE A 106 2.57 9.30 18.52
N ALA A 107 3.22 10.20 19.27
CA ALA A 107 2.91 10.39 20.68
C ALA A 107 1.56 11.08 20.91
N GLN A 108 1.11 11.87 19.94
CA GLN A 108 -0.13 12.63 20.04
C GLN A 108 -1.29 12.00 19.27
N TRP A 109 -0.99 11.24 18.19
CA TRP A 109 -1.99 10.73 17.28
C TRP A 109 -3.10 9.90 17.95
N PRO A 110 -2.84 9.00 18.91
CA PRO A 110 -3.91 8.22 19.57
C PRO A 110 -4.97 9.08 20.27
N ALA A 111 -4.60 10.28 20.74
CA ALA A 111 -5.50 11.17 21.44
C ALA A 111 -6.18 12.21 20.52
N ARG A 112 -5.76 12.30 19.25
CA ARG A 112 -6.34 13.27 18.30
C ARG A 112 -7.70 12.78 17.80
N PRO A 113 -8.67 13.69 17.61
CA PRO A 113 -9.88 13.38 16.89
C PRO A 113 -9.57 12.88 15.48
N ASP A 114 -10.27 11.85 15.06
CA ASP A 114 -10.14 11.23 13.74
C ASP A 114 -11.35 11.62 12.87
N ALA A 115 -11.15 12.41 11.83
CA ALA A 115 -12.24 12.84 10.96
C ALA A 115 -12.95 11.66 10.25
N ASP A 116 -12.27 10.52 10.03
CA ASP A 116 -12.91 9.33 9.48
C ASP A 116 -13.98 8.74 10.43
N SER A 117 -13.91 9.05 11.73
CA SER A 117 -14.89 8.58 12.70
C SER A 117 -16.32 9.01 12.37
N LEU A 118 -16.52 10.16 11.72
CA LEU A 118 -17.83 10.64 11.27
C LEU A 118 -18.50 9.71 10.24
N ARG A 119 -17.74 8.87 9.57
CA ARG A 119 -18.27 7.93 8.57
C ARG A 119 -18.96 6.70 9.20
N TRP A 120 -18.64 6.37 10.45
CA TRP A 120 -19.08 5.14 11.10
C TRP A 120 -19.56 5.31 12.54
N SER A 121 -19.45 6.52 13.12
CA SER A 121 -20.00 6.87 14.44
C SER A 121 -21.21 7.78 14.29
N ASP A 122 -22.11 7.75 15.30
CA ASP A 122 -23.25 8.68 15.41
C ASP A 122 -22.86 9.97 16.13
N ALA A 123 -21.58 10.20 16.41
CA ALA A 123 -21.10 11.41 17.07
C ALA A 123 -21.24 12.62 16.14
N PRO A 124 -21.64 13.80 16.66
CA PRO A 124 -21.75 15.02 15.86
C PRO A 124 -20.37 15.58 15.44
N ASP A 125 -19.33 15.28 16.20
CA ASP A 125 -17.97 15.74 15.98
C ASP A 125 -17.00 14.54 15.89
N PRO A 126 -15.82 14.71 15.24
CA PRO A 126 -14.80 13.69 15.20
C PRO A 126 -14.38 13.21 16.60
N ILE A 127 -14.31 11.90 16.78
CA ILE A 127 -13.86 11.27 18.02
C ILE A 127 -12.50 10.59 17.82
N PRO A 128 -11.64 10.52 18.85
CA PRO A 128 -10.40 9.77 18.76
C PRO A 128 -10.64 8.26 18.70
N THR A 129 -9.73 7.55 18.06
CA THR A 129 -9.69 6.07 17.98
C THR A 129 -8.44 5.52 18.68
N PRO A 130 -8.24 5.78 19.99
CA PRO A 130 -6.97 5.66 20.67
C PRO A 130 -6.42 4.22 20.64
N ASN A 131 -7.26 3.23 20.86
CA ASN A 131 -6.81 1.83 20.93
C ASN A 131 -6.28 1.32 19.58
N PHE A 132 -7.00 1.65 18.50
CA PHE A 132 -6.57 1.27 17.15
C PHE A 132 -5.29 1.99 16.76
N VAL A 133 -5.26 3.32 16.88
CA VAL A 133 -4.10 4.13 16.50
C VAL A 133 -2.87 3.78 17.34
N TYR A 134 -3.03 3.59 18.64
CA TYR A 134 -1.94 3.16 19.51
C TYR A 134 -1.36 1.81 19.06
N ARG A 135 -2.23 0.83 18.79
CA ARG A 135 -1.81 -0.47 18.27
C ARG A 135 -1.10 -0.38 16.93
N PHE A 136 -1.62 0.45 16.02
CA PHE A 136 -1.00 0.71 14.73
C PHE A 136 0.41 1.32 14.89
N CYS A 137 0.55 2.35 15.71
CA CYS A 137 1.84 2.98 16.00
C CYS A 137 2.85 2.00 16.59
N GLN A 138 2.41 1.12 17.51
CA GLN A 138 3.26 0.06 18.07
C GLN A 138 3.74 -0.92 16.98
N GLN A 139 2.83 -1.39 16.12
CA GLN A 139 3.18 -2.32 15.04
C GLN A 139 4.20 -1.70 14.08
N ILE A 140 3.96 -0.46 13.63
CA ILE A 140 4.90 0.24 12.75
C ILE A 140 6.26 0.45 13.42
N SER A 141 6.28 0.78 14.72
CA SER A 141 7.54 1.00 15.46
C SER A 141 8.34 -0.29 15.67
N ALA A 142 7.70 -1.44 15.66
CA ALA A 142 8.32 -2.75 15.85
C ALA A 142 8.65 -3.45 14.51
N ASP A 143 8.09 -2.98 13.38
CA ASP A 143 8.26 -3.62 12.08
C ASP A 143 9.54 -3.16 11.37
N ASN A 144 10.48 -4.06 11.19
CA ASN A 144 11.73 -3.80 10.47
C ASN A 144 11.54 -3.67 8.93
N ALA A 145 10.39 -4.06 8.41
CA ALA A 145 10.08 -3.91 6.99
C ALA A 145 9.58 -2.51 6.64
N SER A 146 9.00 -1.79 7.59
CA SER A 146 8.56 -0.40 7.45
C SER A 146 9.67 0.59 7.80
N ILE A 147 9.57 1.81 7.27
CA ILE A 147 10.45 2.92 7.64
C ILE A 147 9.61 3.95 8.36
N LEU A 148 9.99 4.29 9.58
CA LEU A 148 9.37 5.35 10.37
C LEU A 148 10.32 6.56 10.46
N TRP A 149 9.95 7.65 9.79
CA TRP A 149 10.66 8.92 9.85
C TRP A 149 9.90 9.91 10.72
N ARG A 150 10.45 10.20 11.89
CA ARG A 150 9.89 11.15 12.85
C ARG A 150 10.50 12.53 12.66
N GLN A 151 9.69 13.55 12.83
CA GLN A 151 10.17 14.94 12.87
C GLN A 151 11.24 15.12 13.94
N GLY A 152 12.30 15.85 13.60
CA GLY A 152 13.47 16.04 14.47
C GLY A 152 14.56 14.97 14.32
N ASN A 153 14.28 13.85 13.65
CA ASN A 153 15.26 12.78 13.41
C ASN A 153 15.74 12.81 11.95
N GLU A 154 16.91 12.26 11.72
CA GLU A 154 17.37 11.95 10.37
C GLU A 154 16.60 10.75 9.80
N LEU A 155 16.45 10.70 8.47
CA LEU A 155 15.89 9.56 7.79
C LEU A 155 16.88 8.39 7.84
N ALA A 156 16.53 7.35 8.57
CA ALA A 156 17.24 6.08 8.54
C ALA A 156 16.55 5.12 7.56
N VAL A 157 17.31 4.59 6.61
CA VAL A 157 16.80 3.66 5.58
C VAL A 157 17.43 2.28 5.82
N PRO A 158 16.80 1.41 6.60
CA PRO A 158 17.32 0.08 6.84
C PRO A 158 17.30 -0.77 5.55
N ALA A 159 18.27 -1.67 5.43
CA ALA A 159 18.34 -2.63 4.34
C ALA A 159 17.04 -3.46 4.22
N LEU A 160 16.81 -4.03 3.06
CA LEU A 160 15.69 -4.96 2.89
C LEU A 160 15.93 -6.23 3.71
N PRO A 161 14.90 -6.78 4.34
CA PRO A 161 14.99 -8.11 4.93
C PRO A 161 15.34 -9.15 3.86
N VAL A 162 16.14 -10.13 4.24
CA VAL A 162 16.47 -11.26 3.34
C VAL A 162 15.19 -12.01 2.98
N ARG A 163 14.96 -12.22 1.70
CA ARG A 163 13.77 -12.88 1.16
C ARG A 163 14.17 -13.99 0.17
N PRO A 164 13.29 -14.99 -0.05
CA PRO A 164 13.45 -15.93 -1.14
C PRO A 164 13.56 -15.19 -2.50
N PRO A 165 14.28 -15.74 -3.48
CA PRO A 165 14.32 -15.19 -4.83
C PRO A 165 12.91 -14.97 -5.39
N TRP A 166 12.69 -13.80 -5.99
CA TRP A 166 11.45 -13.46 -6.66
C TRP A 166 11.68 -13.30 -8.15
N HIS A 167 10.78 -13.84 -8.94
CA HIS A 167 10.79 -13.71 -10.38
C HIS A 167 9.48 -13.05 -10.82
N PRO A 168 9.53 -12.03 -11.72
CA PRO A 168 8.33 -11.47 -12.30
C PRO A 168 7.56 -12.53 -13.09
N ALA A 169 6.25 -12.38 -13.19
CA ALA A 169 5.44 -13.24 -14.03
C ALA A 169 5.88 -13.06 -15.50
N ASP A 170 6.23 -14.16 -16.14
CA ASP A 170 6.69 -14.22 -17.56
C ASP A 170 5.56 -14.63 -18.52
N GLY A 171 4.33 -14.77 -18.01
CA GLY A 171 3.16 -15.21 -18.77
C GLY A 171 3.00 -16.74 -18.82
N HIS A 172 3.96 -17.50 -18.28
CA HIS A 172 3.83 -18.94 -18.14
C HIS A 172 3.11 -19.32 -16.83
N PRO A 173 2.38 -20.46 -16.81
CA PRO A 173 1.73 -20.92 -15.59
C PRO A 173 2.77 -21.33 -14.54
N GLN A 174 2.56 -20.96 -13.31
CA GLN A 174 3.29 -21.51 -12.18
C GLN A 174 2.93 -23.00 -11.98
N ALA A 175 3.76 -23.75 -11.25
CA ALA A 175 3.58 -25.20 -11.09
C ALA A 175 2.14 -25.59 -10.63
N GLU A 176 1.58 -24.88 -9.65
CA GLU A 176 0.20 -25.09 -9.18
C GLU A 176 -0.83 -24.77 -10.28
N GLN A 177 -0.63 -23.71 -11.03
CA GLN A 177 -1.50 -23.32 -12.14
C GLN A 177 -1.42 -24.34 -13.28
N ALA A 178 -0.21 -24.83 -13.62
CA ALA A 178 -0.02 -25.84 -14.64
C ALA A 178 -0.74 -27.16 -14.28
N ALA A 179 -0.70 -27.58 -13.02
CA ALA A 179 -1.41 -28.75 -12.55
C ALA A 179 -2.94 -28.60 -12.73
N VAL A 180 -3.49 -27.45 -12.32
CA VAL A 180 -4.95 -27.16 -12.47
C VAL A 180 -5.33 -27.05 -13.95
N LEU A 181 -4.51 -26.46 -14.81
CA LEU A 181 -4.76 -26.39 -16.26
C LEU A 181 -4.80 -27.82 -16.87
N ALA A 182 -3.89 -28.69 -16.48
CA ALA A 182 -3.85 -30.07 -16.95
C ALA A 182 -5.09 -30.88 -16.50
N GLU A 183 -5.61 -30.59 -15.30
CA GLU A 183 -6.82 -31.19 -14.81
C GLU A 183 -8.06 -30.66 -15.55
N LEU A 184 -8.19 -29.36 -15.73
CA LEU A 184 -9.28 -28.72 -16.46
C LEU A 184 -9.33 -29.13 -17.94
N ALA A 185 -8.17 -29.33 -18.58
CA ALA A 185 -8.09 -29.80 -19.96
C ALA A 185 -8.66 -31.23 -20.16
N ARG A 186 -8.72 -32.01 -19.10
CA ARG A 186 -9.29 -33.38 -19.09
C ARG A 186 -10.72 -33.42 -18.53
N PHE A 187 -11.21 -32.28 -18.06
CA PHE A 187 -12.53 -32.20 -17.42
C PHE A 187 -13.62 -32.42 -18.47
N PRO A 188 -14.61 -33.31 -18.21
CA PRO A 188 -15.71 -33.54 -19.14
C PRO A 188 -16.55 -32.26 -19.30
N PRO A 189 -17.35 -32.15 -20.38
CA PRO A 189 -18.29 -31.03 -20.53
C PRO A 189 -19.14 -30.84 -19.27
N GLY A 190 -19.12 -29.62 -18.69
CA GLY A 190 -19.79 -29.31 -17.44
C GLY A 190 -19.33 -27.99 -16.83
N ILE A 191 -19.64 -27.79 -15.56
CA ILE A 191 -19.27 -26.62 -14.80
C ILE A 191 -18.14 -26.99 -13.84
N ALA A 192 -16.99 -26.35 -14.00
CA ALA A 192 -15.87 -26.43 -13.05
C ALA A 192 -15.81 -25.13 -12.21
N ALA A 193 -15.77 -25.25 -10.90
CA ALA A 193 -15.63 -24.12 -9.99
C ALA A 193 -14.20 -24.02 -9.49
N LEU A 194 -13.52 -22.91 -9.82
CA LEU A 194 -12.17 -22.60 -9.35
C LEU A 194 -12.23 -21.70 -8.12
N THR A 195 -11.84 -22.21 -6.97
CA THR A 195 -11.80 -21.46 -5.71
C THR A 195 -10.36 -21.27 -5.26
N ALA A 196 -10.00 -20.05 -4.88
CA ALA A 196 -8.72 -19.72 -4.26
C ALA A 196 -8.83 -18.33 -3.61
N GLU A 197 -7.89 -18.00 -2.73
CA GLU A 197 -7.79 -16.68 -2.12
C GLU A 197 -7.58 -15.58 -3.16
N ARG A 198 -7.83 -14.33 -2.76
CA ARG A 198 -7.59 -13.16 -3.60
C ARG A 198 -6.10 -13.06 -3.97
N GLY A 199 -5.80 -12.71 -5.22
CA GLY A 199 -4.42 -12.54 -5.70
C GLY A 199 -3.71 -13.83 -6.15
N ARG A 200 -4.38 -15.00 -6.08
CA ARG A 200 -3.80 -16.30 -6.50
C ARG A 200 -3.85 -16.56 -8.01
N GLY A 201 -4.14 -15.56 -8.82
CA GLY A 201 -4.08 -15.69 -10.28
C GLY A 201 -5.23 -16.46 -10.93
N LYS A 202 -6.42 -16.56 -10.31
CA LYS A 202 -7.60 -17.24 -10.89
C LYS A 202 -7.96 -16.72 -12.29
N SER A 203 -8.01 -15.40 -12.45
CA SER A 203 -8.33 -14.79 -13.75
C SER A 203 -7.24 -15.04 -14.81
N ALA A 204 -5.97 -15.05 -14.38
CA ALA A 204 -4.86 -15.39 -15.28
C ALA A 204 -4.97 -16.85 -15.74
N LEU A 205 -5.29 -17.78 -14.83
CA LEU A 205 -5.49 -19.20 -15.15
C LEU A 205 -6.66 -19.40 -16.12
N ALA A 206 -7.79 -18.69 -15.93
CA ALA A 206 -8.90 -18.73 -16.88
C ALA A 206 -8.49 -18.21 -18.26
N GLY A 207 -7.69 -17.14 -18.34
CA GLY A 207 -7.13 -16.64 -19.59
C GLY A 207 -6.18 -17.62 -20.27
N MET A 208 -5.36 -18.33 -19.50
CA MET A 208 -4.48 -19.39 -20.01
C MET A 208 -5.28 -20.57 -20.57
N LEU A 209 -6.38 -20.96 -19.88
CA LEU A 209 -7.25 -22.05 -20.36
C LEU A 209 -7.93 -21.73 -21.70
N ILE A 210 -8.33 -20.47 -21.93
CA ILE A 210 -8.98 -20.05 -23.19
C ILE A 210 -7.96 -20.09 -24.36
N ARG A 211 -6.67 -19.97 -24.07
CA ARG A 211 -5.59 -19.92 -25.06
C ARG A 211 -5.14 -21.33 -25.51
N HIS A 212 -5.53 -22.34 -24.76
CA HIS A 212 -5.28 -23.75 -25.08
C HIS A 212 -6.44 -24.35 -25.87
#